data_f9efa7a28241a51a461ad5a5d339b3ff
#
_entry.id   f9efa7a28241a51a461ad5a5d339b3ff
#
_cell.length_a   1.000
_cell.length_b   1.000
_cell.length_c   1.000
_cell.angle_alpha   90.00
_cell.angle_beta   90.00
_cell.angle_gamma   90.00
#
_symmetry.space_group_name_H-M   'P 1'
#
loop_
_entity.id
_entity.type
_entity.pdbx_description
1 polymer ?
#
loop_
_entity_poly.entity_id
_entity_poly.type
_entity_poly.pdbx_seq_one_letter_code
_entity_poly.pdbx_strand_id
1 'polypeptide(L)'
;MATQTSPLFGEALETPITTLLKPLIGAHMSTAGGHQNGILGGKAIGCETVQIFTASPRQWRAPTISSEIAEVFKKAVLESGITKTVAHDSYLINLAAEPESEVLTKSRAAFRAEIERAEAFGVNFLVSHPGAHGGAGEDVGIARLIESLDIIHAETPGAKVRTALETTAGQGTYLGGRFEQLARIIGGVKEPERLAVCLDTCHVFAAGYDIRTPETYAETMRLFDEIIGLKWLQVIHANDSLKAFGSHADRHAHIGEGEIGLEAFRLLVNDPRLAGLPIIVETPESETMHEVNVRRLHELMA
;
A
#
# COMPACT_ATOMS: atom_id res chain seq x y z
N MET A 1 45.78 42.24 44.74
CA MET A 1 45.29 42.91 43.52
C MET A 1 45.67 42.04 42.36
N ALA A 2 44.81 41.24 41.90
CA ALA A 2 44.97 40.46 40.69
C ALA A 2 43.61 40.18 40.10
N THR A 3 43.35 40.80 38.98
CA THR A 3 42.12 40.67 38.18
C THR A 3 42.28 39.42 37.32
N GLN A 4 41.43 38.44 37.53
CA GLN A 4 41.30 37.28 36.65
C GLN A 4 40.19 37.53 35.62
N THR A 5 40.59 37.54 34.37
CA THR A 5 39.67 37.51 33.21
C THR A 5 39.43 36.06 32.82
N SER A 6 38.16 35.62 32.89
CA SER A 6 37.71 34.37 32.31
C SER A 6 37.56 34.48 30.80
N PRO A 7 37.90 33.44 30.02
CA PRO A 7 37.52 33.36 28.62
C PRO A 7 36.15 32.70 28.47
N LEU A 8 35.26 33.42 27.79
CA LEU A 8 34.02 32.90 27.28
C LEU A 8 34.30 31.98 26.08
N PHE A 9 34.16 30.67 26.29
CA PHE A 9 34.00 29.74 25.18
C PHE A 9 32.51 29.57 24.94
N GLY A 10 32.01 30.12 23.82
CA GLY A 10 30.70 29.84 23.31
C GLY A 10 30.66 28.39 22.79
N GLU A 11 29.88 27.54 23.46
CA GLU A 11 29.50 26.28 22.90
C GLU A 11 28.59 26.55 21.68
N ALA A 12 29.11 26.14 20.51
CA ALA A 12 28.29 26.05 19.32
C ALA A 12 27.24 24.98 19.59
N LEU A 13 26.00 25.40 19.73
CA LEU A 13 24.84 24.50 19.70
C LEU A 13 24.84 23.79 18.33
N GLU A 14 25.33 22.56 18.31
CA GLU A 14 25.10 21.66 17.19
C GLU A 14 23.60 21.48 17.05
N THR A 15 23.02 22.12 16.03
CA THR A 15 21.66 21.86 15.59
C THR A 15 21.59 20.36 15.27
N PRO A 16 20.65 19.61 15.88
CA PRO A 16 20.50 18.21 15.52
C PRO A 16 20.18 18.15 14.02
N ILE A 17 20.98 17.41 13.27
CA ILE A 17 20.70 17.06 11.89
C ILE A 17 19.40 16.24 11.95
N THR A 18 18.28 16.87 11.72
CA THR A 18 17.01 16.20 11.52
C THR A 18 17.17 15.43 10.21
N THR A 19 17.53 14.17 10.30
CA THR A 19 17.49 13.26 9.15
C THR A 19 16.05 13.30 8.67
N LEU A 20 15.81 13.96 7.54
CA LEU A 20 14.50 13.94 6.90
C LEU A 20 14.18 12.48 6.62
N LEU A 21 13.20 11.94 7.34
CA LEU A 21 12.71 10.60 7.09
C LEU A 21 12.18 10.58 5.66
N LYS A 22 12.76 9.75 4.82
CA LYS A 22 12.34 9.55 3.43
C LYS A 22 11.30 8.44 3.37
N PRO A 23 10.47 8.35 2.33
CA PRO A 23 9.65 7.17 2.10
C PRO A 23 10.55 5.94 1.85
N LEU A 24 9.99 4.75 2.04
CA LEU A 24 10.68 3.48 1.82
C LEU A 24 10.33 2.98 0.42
N ILE A 25 11.31 2.87 -0.46
CA ILE A 25 11.07 2.43 -1.83
C ILE A 25 11.18 0.90 -1.91
N GLY A 26 10.29 0.27 -2.65
CA GLY A 26 10.31 -1.16 -2.86
C GLY A 26 9.44 -1.65 -4.01
N ALA A 27 9.23 -2.97 -4.06
CA ALA A 27 8.52 -3.62 -5.14
C ALA A 27 7.67 -4.80 -4.65
N HIS A 28 6.68 -5.18 -5.46
CA HIS A 28 5.94 -6.42 -5.29
C HIS A 28 6.77 -7.59 -5.81
N MET A 29 7.27 -8.42 -4.90
CA MET A 29 8.26 -9.44 -5.19
C MET A 29 7.64 -10.84 -5.28
N SER A 30 8.19 -11.66 -6.20
CA SER A 30 7.82 -13.06 -6.34
C SER A 30 8.22 -13.89 -5.11
N THR A 31 7.33 -14.75 -4.66
CA THR A 31 7.57 -15.73 -3.59
C THR A 31 7.83 -17.14 -4.11
N ALA A 32 8.16 -17.29 -5.38
CA ALA A 32 8.48 -18.57 -5.98
C ALA A 32 9.63 -19.25 -5.22
N GLY A 33 9.44 -20.53 -4.84
CA GLY A 33 10.41 -21.28 -4.06
C GLY A 33 10.44 -21.00 -2.56
N GLY A 34 9.58 -20.08 -2.07
CA GLY A 34 9.43 -19.77 -0.64
C GLY A 34 9.24 -18.27 -0.39
N HIS A 35 8.44 -17.92 0.62
CA HIS A 35 8.08 -16.53 0.90
C HIS A 35 9.29 -15.64 1.22
N GLN A 36 10.33 -16.19 1.88
CA GLN A 36 11.58 -15.48 2.16
C GLN A 36 12.29 -15.01 0.88
N ASN A 37 12.06 -15.65 -0.26
CA ASN A 37 12.68 -15.27 -1.53
C ASN A 37 12.20 -13.90 -2.01
N GLY A 38 10.95 -13.52 -1.69
CA GLY A 38 10.47 -12.17 -1.94
C GLY A 38 11.29 -11.11 -1.21
N ILE A 39 11.62 -11.37 0.05
CA ILE A 39 12.46 -10.47 0.87
C ILE A 39 13.90 -10.41 0.34
N LEU A 40 14.51 -11.58 0.10
CA LEU A 40 15.89 -11.66 -0.39
C LEU A 40 16.02 -11.04 -1.79
N GLY A 41 15.07 -11.31 -2.68
CA GLY A 41 15.02 -10.70 -4.02
C GLY A 41 14.83 -9.18 -3.96
N GLY A 42 13.91 -8.70 -3.11
CA GLY A 42 13.73 -7.26 -2.92
C GLY A 42 15.00 -6.58 -2.40
N LYS A 43 15.65 -7.18 -1.41
CA LYS A 43 16.95 -6.67 -0.91
C LYS A 43 18.01 -6.61 -2.00
N ALA A 44 18.08 -7.61 -2.84
CA ALA A 44 19.07 -7.70 -3.92
C ALA A 44 18.93 -6.58 -4.97
N ILE A 45 17.70 -6.09 -5.21
CA ILE A 45 17.43 -4.99 -6.14
C ILE A 45 17.30 -3.61 -5.46
N GLY A 46 17.71 -3.49 -4.17
CA GLY A 46 17.76 -2.23 -3.45
C GLY A 46 16.45 -1.80 -2.79
N CYS A 47 15.50 -2.70 -2.59
CA CYS A 47 14.26 -2.39 -1.87
C CYS A 47 14.51 -2.15 -0.37
N GLU A 48 13.81 -1.16 0.20
CA GLU A 48 13.74 -0.83 1.62
C GLU A 48 12.43 -1.35 2.25
N THR A 49 11.45 -1.65 1.40
CA THR A 49 10.18 -2.29 1.72
C THR A 49 9.85 -3.34 0.66
N VAL A 50 9.03 -4.32 1.00
CA VAL A 50 8.64 -5.38 0.05
C VAL A 50 7.17 -5.71 0.22
N GLN A 51 6.47 -5.87 -0.89
CA GLN A 51 5.15 -6.46 -0.96
C GLN A 51 5.23 -7.87 -1.54
N ILE A 52 4.40 -8.76 -1.04
CA ILE A 52 4.28 -10.15 -1.53
C ILE A 52 2.82 -10.57 -1.60
N PHE A 53 2.55 -11.61 -2.38
CA PHE A 53 1.37 -12.45 -2.15
C PHE A 53 1.70 -13.49 -1.08
N THR A 54 0.82 -13.66 -0.08
CA THR A 54 0.98 -14.70 0.95
C THR A 54 0.59 -16.08 0.43
N ALA A 55 -0.13 -16.12 -0.71
CA ALA A 55 -0.55 -17.32 -1.42
C ALA A 55 -0.71 -17.02 -2.91
N SER A 56 -1.07 -18.01 -3.72
CA SER A 56 -1.38 -17.79 -5.13
C SER A 56 -2.59 -16.85 -5.29
N PRO A 57 -2.44 -15.70 -5.97
CA PRO A 57 -3.52 -14.72 -6.08
C PRO A 57 -4.67 -15.14 -7.00
N ARG A 58 -4.58 -16.31 -7.61
CA ARG A 58 -5.58 -16.87 -8.54
C ARG A 58 -6.22 -18.17 -8.03
N GLN A 59 -6.05 -18.47 -6.73
CA GLN A 59 -6.61 -19.67 -6.12
C GLN A 59 -7.34 -19.33 -4.83
N TRP A 60 -8.53 -19.95 -4.63
CA TRP A 60 -9.34 -19.73 -3.43
C TRP A 60 -8.74 -20.39 -2.18
N ARG A 61 -8.02 -21.48 -2.36
CA ARG A 61 -7.40 -22.21 -1.25
C ARG A 61 -5.90 -21.96 -1.22
N ALA A 62 -5.43 -21.58 -0.06
CA ALA A 62 -4.03 -21.48 0.25
C ALA A 62 -3.67 -22.43 1.38
N PRO A 63 -2.46 -22.98 1.41
CA PRO A 63 -1.98 -23.76 2.55
C PRO A 63 -1.89 -22.88 3.79
N THR A 64 -2.11 -23.49 4.94
CA THR A 64 -1.81 -22.87 6.23
C THR A 64 -0.30 -22.66 6.34
N ILE A 65 0.11 -21.51 6.86
CA ILE A 65 1.52 -21.23 7.12
C ILE A 65 1.93 -21.96 8.40
N SER A 66 2.93 -22.85 8.28
CA SER A 66 3.52 -23.45 9.48
C SER A 66 4.41 -22.47 10.22
N SER A 67 4.66 -22.72 11.51
CA SER A 67 5.58 -21.91 12.31
C SER A 67 6.97 -21.82 11.70
N GLU A 68 7.47 -22.93 11.13
CA GLU A 68 8.79 -22.99 10.48
C GLU A 68 8.87 -22.05 9.27
N ILE A 69 7.83 -22.05 8.41
CA ILE A 69 7.77 -21.14 7.24
C ILE A 69 7.70 -19.69 7.70
N ALA A 70 6.89 -19.39 8.72
CA ALA A 70 6.77 -18.05 9.27
C ALA A 70 8.10 -17.55 9.87
N GLU A 71 8.80 -18.39 10.61
CA GLU A 71 10.10 -18.03 11.22
C GLU A 71 11.19 -17.82 10.16
N VAL A 72 11.23 -18.63 9.08
CA VAL A 72 12.16 -18.41 7.96
C VAL A 72 11.91 -17.07 7.29
N PHE A 73 10.65 -16.70 7.08
CA PHE A 73 10.30 -15.38 6.53
C PHE A 73 10.72 -14.23 7.46
N LYS A 74 10.34 -14.28 8.73
CA LYS A 74 10.71 -13.27 9.75
C LYS A 74 12.21 -13.10 9.88
N LYS A 75 12.95 -14.20 9.85
CA LYS A 75 14.43 -14.17 9.86
C LYS A 75 14.95 -13.44 8.64
N ALA A 76 14.46 -13.73 7.44
CA ALA A 76 14.86 -13.03 6.22
C ALA A 76 14.56 -11.51 6.30
N VAL A 77 13.40 -11.12 6.83
CA VAL A 77 13.06 -9.70 7.07
C VAL A 77 14.09 -9.06 8.01
N LEU A 78 14.37 -9.68 9.15
CA LEU A 78 15.32 -9.15 10.14
C LEU A 78 16.73 -9.00 9.53
N GLU A 79 17.22 -10.00 8.83
CA GLU A 79 18.58 -10.03 8.25
C GLU A 79 18.73 -9.10 7.03
N SER A 80 17.63 -8.82 6.31
CA SER A 80 17.63 -7.90 5.17
C SER A 80 17.73 -6.43 5.58
N GLY A 81 17.27 -6.08 6.79
CA GLY A 81 17.09 -4.70 7.23
C GLY A 81 15.83 -4.02 6.68
N ILE A 82 14.95 -4.78 6.02
CA ILE A 82 13.62 -4.31 5.62
C ILE A 82 12.78 -4.12 6.88
N THR A 83 12.26 -2.92 7.09
CA THR A 83 11.53 -2.55 8.33
C THR A 83 10.02 -2.61 8.19
N LYS A 84 9.51 -2.54 6.95
CA LYS A 84 8.09 -2.65 6.65
C LYS A 84 7.86 -3.66 5.53
N THR A 85 6.93 -4.54 5.76
CA THR A 85 6.48 -5.53 4.78
C THR A 85 4.98 -5.37 4.54
N VAL A 86 4.58 -5.59 3.31
CA VAL A 86 3.20 -5.49 2.85
C VAL A 86 2.81 -6.80 2.19
N ALA A 87 1.58 -7.23 2.37
CA ALA A 87 0.98 -8.29 1.59
C ALA A 87 -0.15 -7.71 0.73
N HIS A 88 -0.42 -8.34 -0.40
CA HIS A 88 -1.60 -8.09 -1.20
C HIS A 88 -2.50 -9.32 -1.18
N ASP A 89 -3.81 -9.15 -1.12
CA ASP A 89 -4.75 -10.26 -1.15
C ASP A 89 -4.95 -10.84 -2.56
N SER A 90 -5.75 -11.89 -2.64
CA SER A 90 -6.08 -12.53 -3.92
C SER A 90 -7.03 -11.68 -4.76
N TYR A 91 -6.78 -11.57 -6.07
CA TYR A 91 -7.66 -10.93 -7.05
C TYR A 91 -9.07 -11.54 -7.14
N LEU A 92 -9.27 -12.73 -6.57
CA LEU A 92 -10.57 -13.41 -6.56
C LEU A 92 -11.51 -12.83 -5.48
N ILE A 93 -10.96 -12.16 -4.47
CA ILE A 93 -11.71 -11.67 -3.32
C ILE A 93 -12.59 -10.50 -3.73
N ASN A 94 -13.88 -10.61 -3.43
CA ASN A 94 -14.85 -9.52 -3.55
C ASN A 94 -15.77 -9.50 -2.32
N LEU A 95 -15.39 -8.71 -1.33
CA LEU A 95 -16.15 -8.58 -0.07
C LEU A 95 -17.44 -7.77 -0.21
N ALA A 96 -17.63 -7.08 -1.36
CA ALA A 96 -18.86 -6.35 -1.71
C ALA A 96 -19.83 -7.17 -2.59
N ALA A 97 -19.55 -8.46 -2.82
CA ALA A 97 -20.36 -9.33 -3.63
C ALA A 97 -21.78 -9.53 -3.04
N GLU A 98 -22.67 -10.09 -3.85
CA GLU A 98 -24.06 -10.34 -3.47
C GLU A 98 -24.16 -11.25 -2.24
N PRO A 99 -25.02 -10.91 -1.25
CA PRO A 99 -25.29 -11.78 -0.11
C PRO A 99 -25.69 -13.20 -0.55
N GLU A 100 -25.29 -14.19 0.25
CA GLU A 100 -25.57 -15.63 -0.01
C GLU A 100 -24.92 -16.19 -1.29
N SER A 101 -24.17 -15.37 -2.05
CA SER A 101 -23.42 -15.87 -3.20
C SER A 101 -22.25 -16.74 -2.79
N GLU A 102 -21.91 -17.70 -3.65
CA GLU A 102 -20.70 -18.52 -3.47
C GLU A 102 -19.43 -17.64 -3.45
N VAL A 103 -19.43 -16.56 -4.24
CA VAL A 103 -18.32 -15.59 -4.30
C VAL A 103 -18.12 -14.92 -2.96
N LEU A 104 -19.18 -14.39 -2.32
CA LEU A 104 -19.07 -13.72 -1.03
C LEU A 104 -18.58 -14.69 0.06
N THR A 105 -19.18 -15.90 0.10
CA THR A 105 -18.78 -16.94 1.07
C THR A 105 -17.30 -17.29 0.95
N LYS A 106 -16.83 -17.52 -0.28
CA LYS A 106 -15.41 -17.80 -0.55
C LYS A 106 -14.51 -16.59 -0.24
N SER A 107 -14.97 -15.38 -0.59
CA SER A 107 -14.20 -14.15 -0.35
C SER A 107 -13.97 -13.90 1.14
N ARG A 108 -15.02 -14.02 1.97
CA ARG A 108 -14.89 -13.86 3.43
C ARG A 108 -13.93 -14.90 4.02
N ALA A 109 -14.07 -16.17 3.61
CA ALA A 109 -13.18 -17.22 4.08
C ALA A 109 -11.73 -17.02 3.63
N ALA A 110 -11.51 -16.63 2.37
CA ALA A 110 -10.19 -16.37 1.82
C ALA A 110 -9.54 -15.14 2.49
N PHE A 111 -10.29 -14.05 2.66
CA PHE A 111 -9.75 -12.83 3.27
C PHE A 111 -9.38 -13.02 4.74
N ARG A 112 -10.20 -13.75 5.51
CA ARG A 112 -9.82 -14.17 6.86
C ARG A 112 -8.49 -14.94 6.86
N ALA A 113 -8.35 -15.91 5.95
CA ALA A 113 -7.13 -16.68 5.84
C ALA A 113 -5.92 -15.83 5.37
N GLU A 114 -6.13 -14.75 4.58
CA GLU A 114 -5.08 -13.76 4.27
C GLU A 114 -4.61 -13.01 5.52
N ILE A 115 -5.54 -12.54 6.38
CA ILE A 115 -5.20 -11.92 7.65
C ILE A 115 -4.40 -12.88 8.53
N GLU A 116 -4.85 -14.13 8.69
CA GLU A 116 -4.17 -15.15 9.49
C GLU A 116 -2.74 -15.42 8.99
N ARG A 117 -2.52 -15.47 7.66
CA ARG A 117 -1.19 -15.63 7.07
C ARG A 117 -0.32 -14.39 7.23
N ALA A 118 -0.89 -13.20 7.02
CA ALA A 118 -0.17 -11.94 7.21
C ALA A 118 0.29 -11.78 8.67
N GLU A 119 -0.56 -12.14 9.64
CA GLU A 119 -0.20 -12.20 11.06
C GLU A 119 0.93 -13.21 11.33
N ALA A 120 0.83 -14.42 10.78
CA ALA A 120 1.86 -15.45 10.95
C ALA A 120 3.23 -14.96 10.46
N PHE A 121 3.29 -14.24 9.35
CA PHE A 121 4.50 -13.61 8.83
C PHE A 121 4.93 -12.35 9.58
N GLY A 122 4.04 -11.70 10.32
CA GLY A 122 4.29 -10.40 10.95
C GLY A 122 4.30 -9.24 9.95
N VAL A 123 3.50 -9.34 8.90
CA VAL A 123 3.33 -8.31 7.89
C VAL A 123 2.59 -7.10 8.48
N ASN A 124 2.97 -5.89 8.09
CA ASN A 124 2.40 -4.66 8.64
C ASN A 124 1.02 -4.33 8.05
N PHE A 125 0.86 -4.52 6.73
CA PHE A 125 -0.35 -4.16 5.99
C PHE A 125 -0.74 -5.26 5.02
N LEU A 126 -2.05 -5.51 4.91
CA LEU A 126 -2.66 -6.35 3.89
C LEU A 126 -3.45 -5.43 2.95
N VAL A 127 -2.93 -5.20 1.74
CA VAL A 127 -3.61 -4.42 0.71
C VAL A 127 -4.74 -5.24 0.11
N SER A 128 -5.87 -4.60 -0.10
CA SER A 128 -7.06 -5.21 -0.67
C SER A 128 -7.88 -4.20 -1.47
N HIS A 129 -8.34 -4.59 -2.64
CA HIS A 129 -9.32 -3.81 -3.36
C HIS A 129 -10.68 -3.85 -2.63
N PRO A 130 -11.42 -2.73 -2.56
CA PRO A 130 -12.75 -2.71 -1.92
C PRO A 130 -13.80 -3.63 -2.56
N GLY A 131 -13.49 -4.20 -3.73
CA GLY A 131 -14.37 -5.09 -4.48
C GLY A 131 -15.34 -4.35 -5.40
N ALA A 132 -16.35 -5.08 -5.88
CA ALA A 132 -17.30 -4.61 -6.87
C ALA A 132 -18.73 -4.92 -6.46
N HIS A 133 -19.65 -3.96 -6.63
CA HIS A 133 -21.07 -4.10 -6.23
C HIS A 133 -21.94 -4.89 -7.24
N GLY A 134 -21.39 -5.30 -8.40
CA GLY A 134 -22.05 -6.18 -9.34
C GLY A 134 -23.38 -5.66 -9.92
N GLY A 135 -23.55 -4.34 -9.97
CA GLY A 135 -24.80 -3.71 -10.46
C GLY A 135 -25.82 -3.36 -9.37
N ALA A 136 -25.58 -3.74 -8.10
CA ALA A 136 -26.50 -3.42 -7.00
C ALA A 136 -26.50 -1.93 -6.58
N GLY A 137 -25.54 -1.17 -7.07
CA GLY A 137 -25.33 0.23 -6.70
C GLY A 137 -24.29 0.42 -5.61
N GLU A 138 -23.67 1.59 -5.60
CA GLU A 138 -22.55 1.94 -4.72
C GLU A 138 -22.91 1.81 -3.24
N ASP A 139 -24.05 2.36 -2.81
CA ASP A 139 -24.47 2.35 -1.41
C ASP A 139 -24.62 0.92 -0.87
N VAL A 140 -25.19 0.04 -1.69
CA VAL A 140 -25.37 -1.37 -1.36
C VAL A 140 -24.01 -2.08 -1.29
N GLY A 141 -23.12 -1.81 -2.25
CA GLY A 141 -21.78 -2.39 -2.28
C GLY A 141 -20.94 -1.99 -1.05
N ILE A 142 -20.97 -0.71 -0.69
CA ILE A 142 -20.27 -0.20 0.50
C ILE A 142 -20.83 -0.86 1.78
N ALA A 143 -22.15 -0.96 1.91
CA ALA A 143 -22.77 -1.61 3.08
C ALA A 143 -22.36 -3.09 3.20
N ARG A 144 -22.32 -3.83 2.09
CA ARG A 144 -21.87 -5.24 2.05
C ARG A 144 -20.41 -5.41 2.45
N LEU A 145 -19.54 -4.50 1.96
CA LEU A 145 -18.13 -4.51 2.31
C LEU A 145 -17.93 -4.24 3.81
N ILE A 146 -18.61 -3.23 4.38
CA ILE A 146 -18.58 -2.91 5.79
C ILE A 146 -18.99 -4.13 6.63
N GLU A 147 -20.13 -4.75 6.30
CA GLU A 147 -20.59 -5.96 6.97
C GLU A 147 -19.56 -7.09 6.91
N SER A 148 -18.94 -7.30 5.73
CA SER A 148 -17.93 -8.35 5.56
C SER A 148 -16.68 -8.08 6.40
N LEU A 149 -16.20 -6.85 6.45
CA LEU A 149 -15.06 -6.44 7.28
C LEU A 149 -15.38 -6.63 8.77
N ASP A 150 -16.56 -6.19 9.23
CA ASP A 150 -16.99 -6.36 10.63
C ASP A 150 -17.05 -7.83 11.06
N ILE A 151 -17.58 -8.71 10.18
CA ILE A 151 -17.60 -10.16 10.44
C ILE A 151 -16.19 -10.71 10.55
N ILE A 152 -15.32 -10.38 9.59
CA ILE A 152 -13.96 -10.90 9.55
C ILE A 152 -13.13 -10.35 10.73
N HIS A 153 -13.30 -9.09 11.09
CA HIS A 153 -12.64 -8.50 12.27
C HIS A 153 -13.05 -9.23 13.56
N ALA A 154 -14.34 -9.54 13.71
CA ALA A 154 -14.82 -10.31 14.86
C ALA A 154 -14.27 -11.76 14.89
N GLU A 155 -14.01 -12.36 13.72
CA GLU A 155 -13.43 -13.72 13.59
C GLU A 155 -11.89 -13.73 13.75
N THR A 156 -11.23 -12.56 13.67
CA THR A 156 -9.77 -12.41 13.80
C THR A 156 -9.40 -11.45 14.95
N PRO A 157 -9.86 -11.71 16.18
CA PRO A 157 -9.64 -10.79 17.29
C PRO A 157 -8.15 -10.66 17.61
N GLY A 158 -7.70 -9.43 17.85
CA GLY A 158 -6.31 -9.13 18.22
C GLY A 158 -5.30 -9.18 17.09
N ALA A 159 -5.72 -9.39 15.85
CA ALA A 159 -4.83 -9.25 14.68
C ALA A 159 -4.27 -7.83 14.61
N LYS A 160 -2.97 -7.72 14.37
CA LYS A 160 -2.22 -6.45 14.32
C LYS A 160 -2.06 -5.93 12.90
N VAL A 161 -2.10 -6.83 11.91
CA VAL A 161 -2.07 -6.46 10.50
C VAL A 161 -3.29 -5.58 10.18
N ARG A 162 -3.04 -4.45 9.52
CA ARG A 162 -4.11 -3.54 9.10
C ARG A 162 -4.47 -3.80 7.64
N THR A 163 -5.77 -3.84 7.35
CA THR A 163 -6.25 -3.90 5.97
C THR A 163 -6.09 -2.53 5.31
N ALA A 164 -5.22 -2.42 4.34
CA ALA A 164 -5.05 -1.20 3.54
C ALA A 164 -5.99 -1.26 2.32
N LEU A 165 -7.12 -0.57 2.41
CA LEU A 165 -8.06 -0.46 1.30
C LEU A 165 -7.42 0.35 0.17
N GLU A 166 -7.34 -0.25 -1.00
CA GLU A 166 -6.68 0.38 -2.14
C GLU A 166 -7.63 1.26 -2.94
N THR A 167 -7.15 2.43 -3.36
CA THR A 167 -7.83 3.22 -4.39
C THR A 167 -7.86 2.41 -5.69
N THR A 168 -8.95 2.51 -6.47
CA THR A 168 -9.11 1.81 -7.74
C THR A 168 -9.35 2.78 -8.89
N ALA A 169 -9.20 2.33 -10.11
CA ALA A 169 -9.51 3.14 -11.31
C ALA A 169 -11.02 3.45 -11.46
N GLY A 170 -11.89 2.87 -10.63
CA GLY A 170 -13.33 3.03 -10.76
C GLY A 170 -13.92 2.35 -12.00
N GLN A 171 -13.29 1.28 -12.47
CA GLN A 171 -13.73 0.54 -13.64
C GLN A 171 -15.02 -0.22 -13.36
N GLY A 172 -16.04 -0.05 -14.21
CA GLY A 172 -17.31 -0.79 -14.13
C GLY A 172 -18.04 -0.58 -12.81
N THR A 173 -18.12 -1.60 -11.96
CA THR A 173 -18.81 -1.58 -10.67
C THR A 173 -17.86 -1.66 -9.48
N TYR A 174 -16.57 -1.45 -9.68
CA TYR A 174 -15.57 -1.45 -8.62
C TYR A 174 -15.73 -0.24 -7.70
N LEU A 175 -15.59 -0.50 -6.41
CA LEU A 175 -15.52 0.51 -5.35
C LEU A 175 -14.08 1.00 -5.17
N GLY A 176 -13.90 2.18 -4.54
CA GLY A 176 -12.58 2.76 -4.28
C GLY A 176 -12.09 3.73 -5.36
N GLY A 177 -12.86 3.94 -6.43
CA GLY A 177 -12.53 4.93 -7.47
C GLY A 177 -12.76 6.39 -7.03
N ARG A 178 -13.47 6.61 -5.92
CA ARG A 178 -13.66 7.94 -5.31
C ARG A 178 -13.28 7.92 -3.83
N PHE A 179 -12.62 8.97 -3.37
CA PHE A 179 -12.16 9.09 -1.99
C PHE A 179 -13.32 8.99 -0.98
N GLU A 180 -14.50 9.53 -1.34
CA GLU A 180 -15.70 9.43 -0.50
C GLU A 180 -16.14 7.99 -0.23
N GLN A 181 -15.90 7.07 -1.16
CA GLN A 181 -16.22 5.65 -0.96
C GLN A 181 -15.36 5.06 0.15
N LEU A 182 -14.05 5.29 0.11
CA LEU A 182 -13.12 4.83 1.15
C LEU A 182 -13.42 5.48 2.51
N ALA A 183 -13.69 6.78 2.54
CA ALA A 183 -14.08 7.50 3.76
C ALA A 183 -15.35 6.90 4.39
N ARG A 184 -16.35 6.58 3.57
CA ARG A 184 -17.60 5.94 4.02
C ARG A 184 -17.36 4.53 4.57
N ILE A 185 -16.49 3.75 3.95
CA ILE A 185 -16.14 2.41 4.44
C ILE A 185 -15.45 2.52 5.79
N ILE A 186 -14.43 3.38 5.91
CA ILE A 186 -13.69 3.60 7.17
C ILE A 186 -14.63 4.10 8.28
N GLY A 187 -15.52 5.04 7.97
CA GLY A 187 -16.48 5.58 8.94
C GLY A 187 -17.62 4.62 9.29
N GLY A 188 -17.81 3.55 8.53
CA GLY A 188 -18.92 2.61 8.72
C GLY A 188 -18.56 1.32 9.47
N VAL A 189 -17.28 0.92 9.50
CA VAL A 189 -16.85 -0.29 10.23
C VAL A 189 -16.78 -0.06 11.74
N LYS A 190 -16.90 -1.11 12.52
CA LYS A 190 -16.86 -1.06 14.00
C LYS A 190 -15.45 -0.84 14.55
N GLU A 191 -14.43 -1.34 13.87
CA GLU A 191 -13.01 -1.25 14.26
C GLU A 191 -12.19 -0.53 13.18
N PRO A 192 -12.41 0.79 12.96
CA PRO A 192 -11.73 1.53 11.89
C PRO A 192 -10.20 1.55 12.06
N GLU A 193 -9.68 1.45 13.27
CA GLU A 193 -8.22 1.38 13.55
C GLU A 193 -7.54 0.17 12.89
N ARG A 194 -8.30 -0.85 12.52
CA ARG A 194 -7.81 -2.02 11.75
C ARG A 194 -7.72 -1.76 10.26
N LEU A 195 -8.19 -0.59 9.81
CA LEU A 195 -8.10 -0.16 8.43
C LEU A 195 -6.95 0.82 8.20
N ALA A 196 -6.49 0.86 6.98
CA ALA A 196 -5.58 1.82 6.40
C ALA A 196 -6.02 2.09 4.95
N VAL A 197 -5.32 2.96 4.25
CA VAL A 197 -5.51 3.19 2.81
C VAL A 197 -4.18 2.95 2.09
N CYS A 198 -4.27 2.29 0.95
CA CYS A 198 -3.25 2.22 -0.08
C CYS A 198 -3.65 3.16 -1.23
N LEU A 199 -2.80 4.12 -1.57
CA LEU A 199 -3.01 4.99 -2.73
C LEU A 199 -2.19 4.46 -3.91
N ASP A 200 -2.85 4.01 -4.97
CA ASP A 200 -2.19 3.66 -6.22
C ASP A 200 -2.24 4.85 -7.20
N THR A 201 -1.07 5.25 -7.70
CA THR A 201 -0.92 6.42 -8.57
C THR A 201 -1.58 6.23 -9.94
N CYS A 202 -1.52 5.02 -10.51
CA CYS A 202 -2.21 4.68 -11.75
C CYS A 202 -3.74 4.74 -11.55
N HIS A 203 -4.22 4.19 -10.44
CA HIS A 203 -5.64 4.12 -10.14
C HIS A 203 -6.26 5.50 -9.91
N VAL A 204 -5.65 6.35 -9.07
CA VAL A 204 -6.18 7.70 -8.84
C VAL A 204 -6.15 8.54 -10.11
N PHE A 205 -5.09 8.41 -10.93
CA PHE A 205 -5.00 9.09 -12.22
C PHE A 205 -6.09 8.64 -13.19
N ALA A 206 -6.30 7.33 -13.30
CA ALA A 206 -7.36 6.77 -14.12
C ALA A 206 -8.76 7.11 -13.60
N ALA A 207 -8.94 7.30 -12.30
CA ALA A 207 -10.19 7.72 -11.66
C ALA A 207 -10.49 9.21 -11.81
N GLY A 208 -9.53 10.04 -12.27
CA GLY A 208 -9.73 11.45 -12.52
C GLY A 208 -9.11 12.39 -11.47
N TYR A 209 -8.20 11.89 -10.64
CA TYR A 209 -7.37 12.70 -9.74
C TYR A 209 -6.00 12.92 -10.40
N ASP A 210 -5.75 14.15 -10.85
CA ASP A 210 -4.50 14.48 -11.56
C ASP A 210 -3.34 14.68 -10.58
N ILE A 211 -2.19 14.07 -10.90
CA ILE A 211 -0.97 14.15 -10.09
C ILE A 211 0.26 14.60 -10.88
N ARG A 212 0.09 15.03 -12.13
CA ARG A 212 1.19 15.28 -13.09
C ARG A 212 1.99 16.54 -12.85
N THR A 213 1.38 17.55 -12.25
CA THR A 213 2.05 18.84 -11.97
C THR A 213 2.05 19.14 -10.47
N PRO A 214 2.93 20.04 -9.99
CA PRO A 214 2.93 20.43 -8.58
C PRO A 214 1.54 20.89 -8.08
N GLU A 215 0.81 21.64 -8.90
CA GLU A 215 -0.50 22.20 -8.55
C GLU A 215 -1.56 21.09 -8.46
N THR A 216 -1.62 20.20 -9.47
CA THR A 216 -2.61 19.11 -9.50
C THR A 216 -2.30 18.04 -8.48
N TYR A 217 -1.01 17.73 -8.24
CA TYR A 217 -0.57 16.85 -7.15
C TYR A 217 -0.99 17.39 -5.78
N ALA A 218 -0.70 18.67 -5.53
CA ALA A 218 -1.07 19.32 -4.27
C ALA A 218 -2.58 19.29 -4.05
N GLU A 219 -3.37 19.54 -5.10
CA GLU A 219 -4.84 19.51 -5.02
C GLU A 219 -5.37 18.09 -4.77
N THR A 220 -4.84 17.08 -5.45
CA THR A 220 -5.23 15.68 -5.22
C THR A 220 -4.93 15.25 -3.78
N MET A 221 -3.74 15.58 -3.26
CA MET A 221 -3.37 15.26 -1.87
C MET A 221 -4.18 16.07 -0.84
N ARG A 222 -4.58 17.30 -1.17
CA ARG A 222 -5.48 18.12 -0.34
C ARG A 222 -6.87 17.47 -0.26
N LEU A 223 -7.43 17.06 -1.40
CA LEU A 223 -8.71 16.34 -1.45
C LEU A 223 -8.65 15.02 -0.68
N PHE A 224 -7.56 14.27 -0.82
CA PHE A 224 -7.35 13.04 -0.04
C PHE A 224 -7.38 13.33 1.46
N ASP A 225 -6.66 14.35 1.91
CA ASP A 225 -6.62 14.72 3.33
C ASP A 225 -7.97 15.19 3.85
N GLU A 226 -8.70 16.03 3.11
CA GLU A 226 -10.01 16.53 3.51
C GLU A 226 -11.08 15.44 3.58
N ILE A 227 -11.06 14.48 2.64
CA ILE A 227 -12.13 13.47 2.51
C ILE A 227 -11.83 12.24 3.35
N ILE A 228 -10.60 11.72 3.29
CA ILE A 228 -10.18 10.47 3.97
C ILE A 228 -9.37 10.80 5.23
N GLY A 229 -8.41 11.73 5.09
CA GLY A 229 -7.41 12.07 6.08
C GLY A 229 -6.08 11.34 5.86
N LEU A 230 -4.98 12.10 5.78
CA LEU A 230 -3.62 11.56 5.57
C LEU A 230 -3.19 10.54 6.63
N LYS A 231 -3.75 10.59 7.84
CA LYS A 231 -3.49 9.59 8.89
C LYS A 231 -3.82 8.15 8.48
N TRP A 232 -4.72 7.98 7.52
CA TRP A 232 -5.13 6.66 7.00
C TRP A 232 -4.22 6.15 5.90
N LEU A 233 -3.48 7.04 5.20
CA LEU A 233 -2.54 6.66 4.16
C LEU A 233 -1.33 5.95 4.78
N GLN A 234 -1.16 4.68 4.47
CA GLN A 234 -0.09 3.87 5.06
C GLN A 234 0.74 3.10 4.03
N VAL A 235 0.22 2.96 2.81
CA VAL A 235 0.89 2.28 1.70
C VAL A 235 0.64 3.09 0.43
N ILE A 236 1.61 3.10 -0.46
CA ILE A 236 1.49 3.71 -1.78
C ILE A 236 1.95 2.68 -2.81
N HIS A 237 1.14 2.48 -3.84
CA HIS A 237 1.57 1.82 -5.05
C HIS A 237 1.98 2.89 -6.08
N ALA A 238 3.24 2.85 -6.48
CA ALA A 238 3.81 3.77 -7.46
C ALA A 238 3.86 3.09 -8.82
N ASN A 239 2.85 3.34 -9.63
CA ASN A 239 2.69 2.80 -10.97
C ASN A 239 2.36 3.91 -11.94
N ASP A 240 3.05 3.97 -13.09
CA ASP A 240 2.63 4.86 -14.17
C ASP A 240 1.44 4.24 -14.91
N SER A 241 0.78 5.00 -15.76
CA SER A 241 -0.44 4.57 -16.46
C SER A 241 -0.23 4.50 -17.97
N LEU A 242 -0.57 3.34 -18.56
CA LEU A 242 -0.68 3.20 -20.02
C LEU A 242 -1.92 3.88 -20.58
N LYS A 243 -2.84 4.35 -19.73
CA LYS A 243 -4.12 4.91 -20.15
C LYS A 243 -4.22 6.37 -19.76
N ALA A 244 -5.00 7.10 -20.56
CA ALA A 244 -5.21 8.53 -20.38
C ALA A 244 -5.89 8.85 -19.03
N PHE A 245 -5.70 10.08 -18.60
CA PHE A 245 -6.37 10.66 -17.42
C PHE A 245 -7.90 10.47 -17.50
N GLY A 246 -8.48 10.03 -16.38
CA GLY A 246 -9.93 9.80 -16.28
C GLY A 246 -10.47 8.66 -17.13
N SER A 247 -9.60 7.73 -17.57
CA SER A 247 -9.99 6.62 -18.44
C SER A 247 -10.78 5.52 -17.76
N HIS A 248 -10.79 5.46 -16.44
CA HIS A 248 -11.33 4.35 -15.63
C HIS A 248 -10.77 2.98 -16.05
N ALA A 249 -9.48 2.93 -16.41
CA ALA A 249 -8.84 1.70 -16.87
C ALA A 249 -7.52 1.49 -16.14
N ASP A 250 -7.45 0.40 -15.40
CA ASP A 250 -6.26 -0.06 -14.69
C ASP A 250 -5.30 -0.75 -15.66
N ARG A 251 -4.21 -0.07 -16.01
CA ARG A 251 -3.12 -0.60 -16.84
C ARG A 251 -1.81 0.10 -16.46
N HIS A 252 -1.00 -0.60 -15.67
CA HIS A 252 0.27 -0.09 -15.20
C HIS A 252 1.31 0.04 -16.34
N ALA A 253 2.13 1.07 -16.24
CA ALA A 253 3.34 1.30 -17.04
C ALA A 253 4.55 1.42 -16.12
N HIS A 254 5.76 1.37 -16.70
CA HIS A 254 6.99 1.65 -15.97
C HIS A 254 7.05 3.12 -15.57
N ILE A 255 7.71 3.39 -14.44
CA ILE A 255 7.84 4.76 -13.91
C ILE A 255 8.38 5.72 -14.97
N GLY A 256 7.59 6.73 -15.28
CA GLY A 256 7.93 7.78 -16.27
C GLY A 256 7.79 7.36 -17.74
N GLU A 257 7.21 6.20 -18.04
CA GLU A 257 6.99 5.71 -19.40
C GLU A 257 5.50 5.69 -19.79
N GLY A 258 4.64 6.19 -18.93
CA GLY A 258 3.20 6.30 -19.14
C GLY A 258 2.72 7.74 -19.23
N GLU A 259 1.40 7.90 -19.09
CA GLU A 259 0.66 9.16 -19.20
C GLU A 259 0.79 10.06 -17.95
N ILE A 260 1.29 9.51 -16.83
CA ILE A 260 1.53 10.26 -15.60
C ILE A 260 2.87 11.01 -15.68
N GLY A 261 3.93 10.32 -16.08
CA GLY A 261 5.26 10.89 -16.30
C GLY A 261 6.07 11.09 -15.03
N LEU A 262 7.39 11.33 -15.19
CA LEU A 262 8.38 11.36 -14.10
C LEU A 262 8.14 12.42 -13.04
N GLU A 263 7.55 13.57 -13.40
CA GLU A 263 7.37 14.69 -12.47
C GLU A 263 6.48 14.31 -11.30
N ALA A 264 5.40 13.56 -11.52
CA ALA A 264 4.52 13.07 -10.47
C ALA A 264 5.28 12.20 -9.45
N PHE A 265 6.13 11.31 -9.94
CA PHE A 265 6.94 10.44 -9.06
C PHE A 265 8.02 11.23 -8.32
N ARG A 266 8.61 12.25 -8.95
CA ARG A 266 9.52 13.16 -8.26
C ARG A 266 8.81 13.91 -7.11
N LEU A 267 7.61 14.39 -7.33
CA LEU A 267 6.79 15.02 -6.29
C LEU A 267 6.47 14.01 -5.17
N LEU A 268 6.06 12.80 -5.55
CA LEU A 268 5.67 11.75 -4.62
C LEU A 268 6.80 11.35 -3.67
N VAL A 269 8.00 11.03 -4.19
CA VAL A 269 9.11 10.54 -3.37
C VAL A 269 9.76 11.62 -2.50
N ASN A 270 9.49 12.90 -2.79
CA ASN A 270 9.99 14.05 -2.03
C ASN A 270 8.91 14.72 -1.16
N ASP A 271 7.71 14.17 -1.07
CA ASP A 271 6.66 14.70 -0.22
C ASP A 271 6.94 14.34 1.26
N PRO A 272 7.20 15.33 2.14
CA PRO A 272 7.53 15.05 3.54
C PRO A 272 6.37 14.40 4.31
N ARG A 273 5.13 14.54 3.84
CA ARG A 273 3.95 13.88 4.43
C ARG A 273 4.00 12.36 4.30
N LEU A 274 4.76 11.85 3.34
CA LEU A 274 4.88 10.42 3.02
C LEU A 274 6.14 9.78 3.65
N ALA A 275 6.85 10.52 4.48
CA ALA A 275 8.05 10.06 5.15
C ALA A 275 7.80 8.74 5.92
N GLY A 276 8.65 7.74 5.67
CA GLY A 276 8.57 6.42 6.29
C GLY A 276 7.42 5.53 5.78
N LEU A 277 6.61 5.97 4.81
CA LEU A 277 5.62 5.11 4.19
C LEU A 277 6.26 4.20 3.12
N PRO A 278 5.81 2.94 2.98
CA PRO A 278 6.18 2.09 1.87
C PRO A 278 5.60 2.62 0.56
N ILE A 279 6.48 2.80 -0.42
CA ILE A 279 6.15 3.10 -1.83
C ILE A 279 6.60 1.89 -2.65
N ILE A 280 5.67 1.21 -3.27
CA ILE A 280 5.86 -0.10 -3.89
C ILE A 280 5.52 -0.03 -5.37
N VAL A 281 6.39 -0.54 -6.22
CA VAL A 281 6.11 -0.68 -7.65
C VAL A 281 5.46 -2.04 -7.94
N GLU A 282 4.45 -2.03 -8.80
CA GLU A 282 3.75 -3.21 -9.33
C GLU A 282 3.73 -3.18 -10.87
N THR A 283 4.75 -2.60 -11.42
CA THR A 283 4.91 -2.41 -12.86
C THR A 283 5.06 -3.74 -13.60
N PRO A 284 4.75 -3.81 -14.90
CA PRO A 284 4.94 -5.02 -15.70
C PRO A 284 6.38 -5.57 -15.65
N GLU A 285 6.57 -6.80 -16.15
CA GLU A 285 7.89 -7.42 -16.29
C GLU A 285 8.70 -7.42 -14.97
N SER A 286 8.05 -7.86 -13.88
CA SER A 286 8.56 -7.78 -12.51
C SER A 286 9.97 -8.38 -12.33
N GLU A 287 10.31 -9.44 -13.08
CA GLU A 287 11.60 -10.13 -12.97
C GLU A 287 12.78 -9.29 -13.49
N THR A 288 12.55 -8.36 -14.40
CA THR A 288 13.59 -7.58 -15.06
C THR A 288 13.48 -6.08 -14.82
N MET A 289 12.26 -5.57 -14.67
CA MET A 289 12.01 -4.14 -14.63
C MET A 289 11.78 -3.57 -13.22
N HIS A 290 11.50 -4.39 -12.21
CA HIS A 290 11.36 -3.88 -10.83
C HIS A 290 12.65 -3.22 -10.33
N GLU A 291 13.83 -3.81 -10.59
CA GLU A 291 15.11 -3.17 -10.26
C GLU A 291 15.27 -1.80 -10.93
N VAL A 292 14.89 -1.70 -12.21
CA VAL A 292 14.98 -0.45 -12.97
C VAL A 292 14.04 0.60 -12.37
N ASN A 293 12.80 0.24 -12.06
CA ASN A 293 11.80 1.17 -11.52
C ASN A 293 12.14 1.60 -10.08
N VAL A 294 12.59 0.67 -9.23
CA VAL A 294 13.07 0.97 -7.87
C VAL A 294 14.25 1.95 -7.91
N ARG A 295 15.26 1.67 -8.73
CA ARG A 295 16.39 2.58 -8.92
C ARG A 295 15.94 3.96 -9.43
N ARG A 296 15.03 4.01 -10.40
CA ARG A 296 14.49 5.28 -10.94
C ARG A 296 13.81 6.11 -9.85
N LEU A 297 13.02 5.50 -8.96
CA LEU A 297 12.42 6.21 -7.82
C LEU A 297 13.50 6.74 -6.85
N HIS A 298 14.54 5.96 -6.56
CA HIS A 298 15.65 6.44 -5.73
C HIS A 298 16.40 7.61 -6.38
N GLU A 299 16.62 7.60 -7.69
CA GLU A 299 17.26 8.69 -8.44
C GLU A 299 16.45 9.99 -8.44
N LEU A 300 15.12 9.92 -8.24
CA LEU A 300 14.24 11.08 -8.12
C LEU A 300 14.20 11.69 -6.71
N MET A 301 14.74 11.00 -5.70
CA MET A 301 14.80 11.49 -4.33
C MET A 301 15.86 12.60 -4.19
N ALA A 302 15.50 13.73 -3.51
CA ALA A 302 16.39 14.86 -3.26
C ALA A 302 17.28 14.64 -2.01
#